data_7ba71f9d33e1c0221aaaf2601d9bd73a
#
_entry.id   7ba71f9d33e1c0221aaaf2601d9bd73a
#
_cell.length_a   1.000
_cell.length_b   1.000
_cell.length_c   1.000
_cell.angle_alpha   90.00
_cell.angle_beta   90.00
_cell.angle_gamma   90.00
#
_symmetry.space_group_name_H-M   'P 1'
#
loop_
_entity.id
_entity.type
_entity.pdbx_description
1 polymer ?
#
loop_
_entity_poly.entity_id
_entity_poly.type
_entity_poly.pdbx_seq_one_letter_code
_entity_poly.pdbx_strand_id
1 'polypeptide(L)'
;MDFPQQLQACVEQANEALRRFIAPQPFQNTPLVEAMHYGALLGGKRLRPFLVYATGEMFGVCRTTLDAPAAAVECIHAYSLMHDDLPAMDDDDLRRGLPTCHIKFGEANAILAGDALQTLAFSILSDAPMVDVPDRDRLAMVSELAQASGVAGMCGGQALDLQAEGQQVDLQALERIHRHKTGALIRAXRPDGSPERRRTRPRCPARAGSLCGKYRSCLPGPG
;
A
#
# COMPACT_ATOMS: atom_id res chain seq x y z
N MET A 1 15.27 1.72 18.99
CA MET A 1 14.73 2.85 18.21
C MET A 1 13.39 3.27 18.82
N ASP A 2 13.17 4.56 18.95
CA ASP A 2 11.86 5.07 19.35
C ASP A 2 10.87 5.01 18.18
N PHE A 3 9.59 5.26 18.45
CA PHE A 3 8.54 5.14 17.43
C PHE A 3 8.75 6.07 16.22
N PRO A 4 9.12 7.36 16.39
CA PRO A 4 9.42 8.21 15.23
C PRO A 4 10.54 7.68 14.35
N GLN A 5 11.61 7.14 14.93
CA GLN A 5 12.71 6.54 14.17
C GLN A 5 12.27 5.29 13.40
N GLN A 6 11.43 4.46 14.02
CA GLN A 6 10.87 3.28 13.36
C GLN A 6 9.98 3.67 12.17
N LEU A 7 9.14 4.68 12.36
CA LEU A 7 8.27 5.18 11.30
C LEU A 7 9.10 5.74 10.14
N GLN A 8 10.13 6.53 10.44
CA GLN A 8 11.02 7.10 9.41
C GLN A 8 11.74 5.99 8.63
N ALA A 9 12.25 4.97 9.30
CA ALA A 9 12.89 3.82 8.63
C ALA A 9 11.89 3.09 7.72
N CYS A 10 10.62 2.98 8.13
CA CYS A 10 9.57 2.39 7.30
C CYS A 10 9.27 3.26 6.07
N VAL A 11 9.25 4.57 6.22
CA VAL A 11 9.04 5.51 5.10
C VAL A 11 10.14 5.32 4.05
N GLU A 12 11.40 5.26 4.50
CA GLU A 12 12.55 5.10 3.62
C GLU A 12 12.50 3.74 2.88
N GLN A 13 12.22 2.67 3.61
CA GLN A 13 12.13 1.33 3.04
C GLN A 13 10.97 1.22 2.04
N ALA A 14 9.80 1.75 2.38
CA ALA A 14 8.65 1.74 1.48
C ALA A 14 8.92 2.53 0.20
N ASN A 15 9.56 3.70 0.32
CA ASN A 15 9.94 4.50 -0.84
C ASN A 15 10.95 3.75 -1.73
N GLU A 16 11.92 3.08 -1.12
CA GLU A 16 12.90 2.28 -1.87
C GLU A 16 12.24 1.09 -2.56
N ALA A 17 11.32 0.41 -1.88
CA ALA A 17 10.55 -0.68 -2.49
C ALA A 17 9.74 -0.19 -3.70
N LEU A 18 9.06 0.96 -3.57
CA LEU A 18 8.31 1.57 -4.69
C LEU A 18 9.23 1.88 -5.87
N ARG A 19 10.39 2.54 -5.64
CA ARG A 19 11.37 2.82 -6.71
C ARG A 19 11.79 1.53 -7.40
N ARG A 20 12.11 0.49 -6.62
CA ARG A 20 12.58 -0.80 -7.15
C ARG A 20 11.53 -1.49 -8.03
N PHE A 21 10.23 -1.34 -7.72
CA PHE A 21 9.17 -1.95 -8.50
C PHE A 21 8.75 -1.10 -9.72
N ILE A 22 8.92 0.23 -9.67
CA ILE A 22 8.60 1.11 -10.80
C ILE A 22 9.78 1.17 -11.79
N ALA A 23 11.03 1.14 -11.32
CA ALA A 23 12.21 1.28 -12.16
C ALA A 23 12.33 0.26 -13.32
N PRO A 24 11.91 -1.03 -13.17
CA PRO A 24 12.02 -1.96 -14.32
C PRO A 24 10.88 -1.85 -15.32
N GLN A 25 9.89 -0.98 -15.11
CA GLN A 25 8.78 -0.86 -16.05
C GLN A 25 9.27 -0.35 -17.40
N PRO A 26 8.65 -0.76 -18.51
CA PRO A 26 9.05 -0.25 -19.84
C PRO A 26 8.73 1.23 -19.99
N PHE A 27 9.30 1.84 -21.02
CA PHE A 27 9.03 3.24 -21.39
C PHE A 27 9.46 4.26 -20.33
N GLN A 28 10.61 4.04 -19.68
CA GLN A 28 11.11 4.84 -18.55
C GLN A 28 11.20 6.36 -18.83
N ASN A 29 11.41 6.75 -20.10
CA ASN A 29 11.57 8.14 -20.49
C ASN A 29 10.27 8.75 -21.04
N THR A 30 9.12 8.31 -20.53
CA THR A 30 7.83 8.83 -20.95
C THR A 30 7.14 9.57 -19.80
N PRO A 31 6.29 10.56 -20.12
CA PRO A 31 5.49 11.22 -19.08
C PRO A 31 4.67 10.24 -18.22
N LEU A 32 4.26 9.10 -18.79
CA LEU A 32 3.53 8.07 -18.04
C LEU A 32 4.33 7.56 -16.85
N VAL A 33 5.57 7.08 -17.10
CA VAL A 33 6.39 6.50 -16.02
C VAL A 33 6.88 7.60 -15.06
N GLU A 34 7.16 8.80 -15.58
CA GLU A 34 7.47 9.94 -14.71
C GLU A 34 6.30 10.28 -13.79
N ALA A 35 5.06 10.24 -14.29
CA ALA A 35 3.84 10.47 -13.49
C ALA A 35 3.63 9.36 -12.46
N MET A 36 3.91 8.08 -12.81
CA MET A 36 3.86 6.97 -11.84
C MET A 36 4.84 7.20 -10.69
N HIS A 37 6.09 7.54 -11.00
CA HIS A 37 7.10 7.87 -9.97
C HIS A 37 6.65 9.04 -9.12
N TYR A 38 6.18 10.10 -9.76
CA TYR A 38 5.73 11.32 -9.08
C TYR A 38 4.59 10.99 -8.11
N GLY A 39 3.51 10.38 -8.58
CA GLY A 39 2.34 10.06 -7.76
C GLY A 39 2.66 9.11 -6.61
N ALA A 40 3.47 8.08 -6.88
CA ALA A 40 3.83 7.09 -5.86
C ALA A 40 4.79 7.67 -4.81
N LEU A 41 5.65 8.63 -5.17
CA LEU A 41 6.72 9.13 -4.31
C LEU A 41 6.52 10.59 -3.85
N LEU A 42 5.34 11.17 -4.06
CA LEU A 42 4.99 12.55 -3.66
C LEU A 42 4.99 12.77 -2.13
N GLY A 43 5.70 11.96 -1.38
CA GLY A 43 5.76 12.04 0.06
C GLY A 43 4.62 11.26 0.73
N GLY A 44 4.41 11.55 2.01
CA GLY A 44 3.37 10.91 2.80
C GLY A 44 3.93 10.13 3.98
N LYS A 45 3.05 9.86 4.94
CA LYS A 45 3.42 9.21 6.20
C LYS A 45 3.64 7.70 6.05
N ARG A 46 3.30 7.11 4.90
CA ARG A 46 3.44 5.66 4.62
C ARG A 46 2.84 4.80 5.73
N LEU A 47 1.69 5.20 6.25
CA LEU A 47 1.03 4.46 7.35
C LEU A 47 0.58 3.06 6.91
N ARG A 48 0.15 2.90 5.65
CA ARG A 48 -0.27 1.59 5.14
C ARG A 48 0.93 0.64 5.04
N PRO A 49 2.04 1.00 4.39
CA PRO A 49 3.28 0.19 4.47
C PRO A 49 3.74 -0.08 5.90
N PHE A 50 3.69 0.93 6.78
CA PHE A 50 4.06 0.76 8.20
C PHE A 50 3.24 -0.37 8.83
N LEU A 51 1.92 -0.38 8.61
CA LEU A 51 1.04 -1.43 9.15
C LEU A 51 1.40 -2.81 8.60
N VAL A 52 1.73 -2.90 7.29
CA VAL A 52 2.18 -4.16 6.69
C VAL A 52 3.46 -4.66 7.39
N TYR A 53 4.48 -3.79 7.50
CA TYR A 53 5.75 -4.16 8.16
C TYR A 53 5.51 -4.56 9.62
N ALA A 54 4.84 -3.71 10.39
CA ALA A 54 4.61 -3.95 11.82
C ALA A 54 3.84 -5.26 12.05
N THR A 55 2.78 -5.48 11.28
CA THR A 55 1.98 -6.70 11.41
C THR A 55 2.79 -7.93 11.01
N GLY A 56 3.47 -7.89 9.86
CA GLY A 56 4.27 -9.02 9.38
C GLY A 56 5.38 -9.39 10.37
N GLU A 57 6.07 -8.39 10.93
CA GLU A 57 7.12 -8.60 11.94
C GLU A 57 6.56 -9.24 13.21
N MET A 58 5.35 -8.87 13.65
CA MET A 58 4.69 -9.52 14.80
C MET A 58 4.48 -11.02 14.57
N PHE A 59 4.35 -11.45 13.32
CA PHE A 59 4.20 -12.87 12.96
C PHE A 59 5.51 -13.51 12.52
N GLY A 60 6.64 -12.82 12.66
CA GLY A 60 7.97 -13.33 12.35
C GLY A 60 8.31 -13.39 10.87
N VAL A 61 7.59 -12.65 10.03
CA VAL A 61 7.89 -12.57 8.60
C VAL A 61 9.10 -11.67 8.38
N CYS A 62 10.01 -12.09 7.52
CA CYS A 62 11.19 -11.30 7.20
C CYS A 62 10.80 -9.98 6.52
N ARG A 63 11.43 -8.89 6.97
CA ARG A 63 11.08 -7.54 6.53
C ARG A 63 11.20 -7.36 5.01
N THR A 64 12.20 -8.00 4.39
CA THR A 64 12.36 -7.93 2.93
C THR A 64 11.25 -8.64 2.15
N THR A 65 10.65 -9.69 2.74
CA THR A 65 9.47 -10.35 2.17
C THR A 65 8.24 -9.41 2.19
N LEU A 66 8.19 -8.52 3.19
CA LEU A 66 7.08 -7.57 3.35
C LEU A 66 7.16 -6.37 2.37
N ASP A 67 8.28 -6.16 1.67
CA ASP A 67 8.42 -5.07 0.70
C ASP A 67 7.36 -5.16 -0.41
N ALA A 68 7.07 -6.36 -0.89
CA ALA A 68 6.10 -6.55 -1.97
C ALA A 68 4.67 -6.16 -1.54
N PRO A 69 4.10 -6.72 -0.46
CA PRO A 69 2.76 -6.27 -0.04
C PRO A 69 2.72 -4.81 0.44
N ALA A 70 3.80 -4.29 1.02
CA ALA A 70 3.89 -2.88 1.43
C ALA A 70 3.83 -1.95 0.20
N ALA A 71 4.60 -2.26 -0.85
CA ALA A 71 4.58 -1.49 -2.10
C ALA A 71 3.23 -1.62 -2.81
N ALA A 72 2.66 -2.83 -2.86
CA ALA A 72 1.38 -3.06 -3.54
C ALA A 72 0.25 -2.22 -2.92
N VAL A 73 0.12 -2.24 -1.59
CA VAL A 73 -0.94 -1.45 -0.93
C VAL A 73 -0.71 0.06 -1.12
N GLU A 74 0.54 0.49 -1.16
CA GLU A 74 0.84 1.91 -1.37
C GLU A 74 0.62 2.33 -2.84
N CYS A 75 0.85 1.43 -3.83
CA CYS A 75 0.47 1.68 -5.23
C CYS A 75 -1.04 1.89 -5.37
N ILE A 76 -1.84 1.05 -4.69
CA ILE A 76 -3.31 1.22 -4.64
C ILE A 76 -3.67 2.59 -4.04
N HIS A 77 -3.02 2.95 -2.92
CA HIS A 77 -3.28 4.25 -2.28
C HIS A 77 -2.84 5.42 -3.17
N ALA A 78 -1.69 5.29 -3.84
CA ALA A 78 -1.18 6.37 -4.71
C ALA A 78 -2.11 6.62 -5.89
N TYR A 79 -2.55 5.54 -6.58
CA TYR A 79 -3.47 5.71 -7.70
C TYR A 79 -4.78 6.37 -7.25
N SER A 80 -5.30 5.98 -6.10
CA SER A 80 -6.57 6.55 -5.63
C SER A 80 -6.44 8.06 -5.40
N LEU A 81 -5.32 8.52 -4.83
CA LEU A 81 -5.08 9.94 -4.64
C LEU A 81 -4.93 10.69 -5.98
N MET A 82 -4.23 10.07 -6.95
CA MET A 82 -4.05 10.68 -8.28
C MET A 82 -5.37 10.85 -9.01
N HIS A 83 -6.29 9.88 -8.88
CA HIS A 83 -7.61 9.96 -9.49
C HIS A 83 -8.55 10.88 -8.71
N ASP A 84 -8.47 10.87 -7.37
CA ASP A 84 -9.25 11.79 -6.54
C ASP A 84 -8.94 13.26 -6.88
N ASP A 85 -7.68 13.58 -7.21
CA ASP A 85 -7.26 14.96 -7.54
C ASP A 85 -7.81 15.48 -8.87
N LEU A 86 -8.30 14.61 -9.76
CA LEU A 86 -8.73 14.99 -11.13
C LEU A 86 -9.90 15.98 -11.11
N PRO A 87 -10.05 16.82 -12.18
CA PRO A 87 -11.18 17.76 -12.26
C PRO A 87 -12.56 17.13 -12.20
N ALA A 88 -12.70 15.85 -12.56
CA ALA A 88 -13.96 15.11 -12.47
C ALA A 88 -14.25 14.59 -11.06
N MET A 89 -13.33 14.79 -10.11
CA MET A 89 -13.42 14.32 -8.73
C MET A 89 -13.29 15.51 -7.79
N ASP A 90 -12.22 15.58 -6.99
CA ASP A 90 -12.02 16.63 -5.97
C ASP A 90 -11.53 17.97 -6.59
N ASP A 91 -11.02 17.96 -7.84
CA ASP A 91 -10.48 19.11 -8.57
C ASP A 91 -9.40 19.87 -7.79
N ASP A 92 -8.45 19.12 -7.24
CA ASP A 92 -7.38 19.68 -6.41
C ASP A 92 -6.13 20.01 -7.24
N ASP A 93 -5.71 21.27 -7.27
CA ASP A 93 -4.46 21.70 -7.94
C ASP A 93 -3.20 21.31 -7.16
N LEU A 94 -3.30 21.17 -5.82
CA LEU A 94 -2.15 20.93 -4.94
C LEU A 94 -2.41 19.78 -3.97
N ARG A 95 -1.42 18.92 -3.83
CA ARG A 95 -1.42 17.87 -2.80
C ARG A 95 -0.11 17.94 -2.00
N ARG A 96 -0.22 18.12 -0.69
CA ARG A 96 0.94 18.27 0.22
C ARG A 96 1.83 19.47 -0.18
N GLY A 97 1.24 20.52 -0.74
CA GLY A 97 1.94 21.72 -1.16
C GLY A 97 2.66 21.62 -2.51
N LEU A 98 2.48 20.50 -3.23
CA LEU A 98 3.07 20.30 -4.56
C LEU A 98 1.95 20.16 -5.58
N PRO A 99 2.17 20.52 -6.86
CA PRO A 99 1.16 20.33 -7.90
C PRO A 99 0.67 18.88 -7.96
N THR A 100 -0.61 18.70 -8.17
CA THR A 100 -1.17 17.35 -8.37
C THR A 100 -0.70 16.76 -9.69
N CYS A 101 -0.86 15.47 -9.85
CA CYS A 101 -0.32 14.75 -11.02
C CYS A 101 -0.91 15.29 -12.34
N HIS A 102 -2.22 15.60 -12.37
CA HIS A 102 -2.86 16.12 -13.59
C HIS A 102 -2.41 17.54 -13.94
N ILE A 103 -2.10 18.36 -12.95
CA ILE A 103 -1.53 19.71 -13.17
C ILE A 103 -0.13 19.60 -13.78
N LYS A 104 0.67 18.64 -13.30
CA LYS A 104 2.09 18.54 -13.72
C LYS A 104 2.26 17.78 -15.04
N PHE A 105 1.46 16.75 -15.30
CA PHE A 105 1.67 15.83 -16.43
C PHE A 105 0.47 15.80 -17.39
N GLY A 106 -0.60 16.53 -17.10
CA GLY A 106 -1.86 16.49 -17.84
C GLY A 106 -2.77 15.36 -17.39
N GLU A 107 -4.09 15.55 -17.58
CA GLU A 107 -5.12 14.63 -17.13
C GLU A 107 -4.92 13.21 -17.68
N ALA A 108 -4.64 13.08 -18.97
CA ALA A 108 -4.48 11.78 -19.62
C ALA A 108 -3.36 10.96 -18.98
N ASN A 109 -2.20 11.62 -18.72
CA ASN A 109 -1.07 10.93 -18.05
C ASN A 109 -1.38 10.60 -16.60
N ALA A 110 -2.12 11.46 -15.88
CA ALA A 110 -2.52 11.20 -14.51
C ALA A 110 -3.47 9.99 -14.43
N ILE A 111 -4.45 9.91 -15.34
CA ILE A 111 -5.37 8.77 -15.43
C ILE A 111 -4.59 7.49 -15.72
N LEU A 112 -3.78 7.49 -16.77
CA LEU A 112 -3.02 6.30 -17.18
C LEU A 112 -2.00 5.86 -16.12
N ALA A 113 -1.36 6.82 -15.43
CA ALA A 113 -0.40 6.50 -14.37
C ALA A 113 -1.11 5.88 -13.16
N GLY A 114 -2.31 6.36 -12.82
CA GLY A 114 -3.15 5.73 -11.80
C GLY A 114 -3.52 4.29 -12.17
N ASP A 115 -3.99 4.08 -13.40
CA ASP A 115 -4.34 2.74 -13.92
C ASP A 115 -3.13 1.80 -13.87
N ALA A 116 -1.97 2.32 -14.30
CA ALA A 116 -0.73 1.54 -14.31
C ALA A 116 -0.26 1.18 -12.89
N LEU A 117 -0.36 2.10 -11.93
CA LEU A 117 -0.03 1.83 -10.52
C LEU A 117 -0.99 0.79 -9.92
N GLN A 118 -2.29 0.90 -10.22
CA GLN A 118 -3.26 -0.11 -9.77
C GLN A 118 -2.89 -1.49 -10.30
N THR A 119 -2.63 -1.60 -11.59
CA THR A 119 -2.23 -2.87 -12.23
C THR A 119 -0.91 -3.38 -11.65
N LEU A 120 0.07 -2.49 -11.47
CA LEU A 120 1.38 -2.83 -10.91
C LEU A 120 1.26 -3.43 -9.50
N ALA A 121 0.32 -2.96 -8.69
CA ALA A 121 0.10 -3.52 -7.35
C ALA A 121 -0.17 -5.03 -7.41
N PHE A 122 -0.99 -5.48 -8.35
CA PHE A 122 -1.30 -6.90 -8.51
C PHE A 122 -0.13 -7.68 -9.12
N SER A 123 0.59 -7.08 -10.08
CA SER A 123 1.83 -7.68 -10.63
C SER A 123 2.88 -7.90 -9.53
N ILE A 124 3.05 -6.91 -8.64
CA ILE A 124 3.98 -7.04 -7.50
C ILE A 124 3.60 -8.25 -6.64
N LEU A 125 2.32 -8.40 -6.27
CA LEU A 125 1.91 -9.51 -5.41
C LEU A 125 2.05 -10.87 -6.09
N SER A 126 1.80 -10.94 -7.42
CA SER A 126 1.91 -12.22 -8.15
C SER A 126 3.37 -12.61 -8.43
N ASP A 127 4.24 -11.65 -8.77
CA ASP A 127 5.52 -11.98 -9.40
C ASP A 127 6.76 -11.64 -8.55
N ALA A 128 6.64 -10.69 -7.59
CA ALA A 128 7.81 -10.25 -6.82
C ALA A 128 8.41 -11.38 -5.99
N PRO A 129 9.74 -11.43 -5.84
CA PRO A 129 10.36 -12.41 -4.95
C PRO A 129 9.88 -12.22 -3.50
N MET A 130 9.20 -13.23 -2.98
CA MET A 130 8.79 -13.30 -1.57
C MET A 130 9.23 -14.67 -1.03
N VAL A 131 10.31 -14.67 -0.27
CA VAL A 131 10.91 -15.92 0.25
C VAL A 131 9.92 -16.63 1.17
N ASP A 132 9.75 -17.93 0.97
CA ASP A 132 8.91 -18.81 1.79
C ASP A 132 7.41 -18.44 1.78
N VAL A 133 6.94 -17.69 0.77
CA VAL A 133 5.51 -17.39 0.58
C VAL A 133 4.97 -18.31 -0.52
N PRO A 134 4.11 -19.28 -0.19
CA PRO A 134 3.55 -20.18 -1.20
C PRO A 134 2.52 -19.47 -2.09
N ASP A 135 2.31 -20.00 -3.29
CA ASP A 135 1.42 -19.41 -4.30
C ASP A 135 -0.01 -19.21 -3.79
N ARG A 136 -0.50 -20.13 -2.96
CA ARG A 136 -1.85 -19.99 -2.37
C ARG A 136 -1.96 -18.73 -1.50
N ASP A 137 -0.88 -18.37 -0.78
CA ASP A 137 -0.87 -17.18 0.09
C ASP A 137 -0.72 -15.92 -0.75
N ARG A 138 0.05 -16.00 -1.86
CA ARG A 138 0.10 -14.92 -2.86
C ARG A 138 -1.29 -14.65 -3.45
N LEU A 139 -1.98 -15.71 -3.87
CA LEU A 139 -3.34 -15.59 -4.43
C LEU A 139 -4.31 -15.01 -3.40
N ALA A 140 -4.16 -15.40 -2.12
CA ALA A 140 -4.97 -14.82 -1.04
C ALA A 140 -4.71 -13.32 -0.88
N MET A 141 -3.45 -12.87 -0.94
CA MET A 141 -3.11 -11.44 -0.88
C MET A 141 -3.69 -10.68 -2.08
N VAL A 142 -3.59 -11.24 -3.28
CA VAL A 142 -4.18 -10.66 -4.51
C VAL A 142 -5.69 -10.51 -4.33
N SER A 143 -6.37 -11.56 -3.88
CA SER A 143 -7.82 -11.55 -3.66
C SER A 143 -8.23 -10.52 -2.59
N GLU A 144 -7.49 -10.47 -1.49
CA GLU A 144 -7.77 -9.54 -0.39
C GLU A 144 -7.58 -8.08 -0.84
N LEU A 145 -6.49 -7.80 -1.57
CA LEU A 145 -6.25 -6.44 -2.09
C LEU A 145 -7.32 -6.06 -3.12
N ALA A 146 -7.71 -6.97 -4.00
CA ALA A 146 -8.77 -6.73 -4.99
C ALA A 146 -10.11 -6.40 -4.33
N GLN A 147 -10.49 -7.14 -3.29
CA GLN A 147 -11.72 -6.86 -2.54
C GLN A 147 -11.63 -5.51 -1.80
N ALA A 148 -10.48 -5.23 -1.17
CA ALA A 148 -10.30 -4.01 -0.38
C ALA A 148 -10.24 -2.75 -1.27
N SER A 149 -9.75 -2.85 -2.50
CA SER A 149 -9.67 -1.72 -3.42
C SER A 149 -10.91 -1.55 -4.32
N GLY A 150 -11.65 -2.62 -4.56
CA GLY A 150 -12.78 -2.65 -5.50
C GLY A 150 -14.10 -2.10 -4.95
N VAL A 151 -15.20 -2.56 -5.56
CA VAL A 151 -16.57 -2.10 -5.23
C VAL A 151 -16.94 -2.40 -3.77
N ALA A 152 -16.47 -3.55 -3.23
CA ALA A 152 -16.72 -3.91 -1.83
C ALA A 152 -15.86 -3.10 -0.84
N GLY A 153 -14.91 -2.32 -1.33
CA GLY A 153 -13.96 -1.57 -0.52
C GLY A 153 -13.84 -0.11 -0.92
N MET A 154 -12.61 0.28 -1.25
CA MET A 154 -12.24 1.70 -1.45
C MET A 154 -13.03 2.38 -2.57
N CYS A 155 -13.15 1.77 -3.76
CA CYS A 155 -13.89 2.39 -4.87
C CYS A 155 -15.38 2.56 -4.52
N GLY A 156 -16.00 1.53 -3.90
CA GLY A 156 -17.38 1.66 -3.44
C GLY A 156 -17.54 2.75 -2.37
N GLY A 157 -16.57 2.87 -1.48
CA GLY A 157 -16.55 3.93 -0.47
C GLY A 157 -16.44 5.32 -1.10
N GLN A 158 -15.61 5.47 -2.15
CA GLN A 158 -15.49 6.73 -2.89
C GLN A 158 -16.79 7.08 -3.60
N ALA A 159 -17.44 6.09 -4.21
CA ALA A 159 -18.75 6.31 -4.87
C ALA A 159 -19.82 6.77 -3.86
N LEU A 160 -19.82 6.21 -2.66
CA LEU A 160 -20.72 6.64 -1.59
C LEU A 160 -20.41 8.07 -1.13
N ASP A 161 -19.13 8.42 -1.06
CA ASP A 161 -18.66 9.75 -0.67
C ASP A 161 -19.17 10.81 -1.66
N LEU A 162 -18.96 10.57 -2.96
CA LEU A 162 -19.45 11.45 -4.05
C LEU A 162 -20.97 11.60 -3.99
N GLN A 163 -21.71 10.51 -3.74
CA GLN A 163 -23.17 10.57 -3.62
C GLN A 163 -23.62 11.41 -2.41
N ALA A 164 -22.79 11.49 -1.37
CA ALA A 164 -23.11 12.22 -0.15
C ALA A 164 -22.80 13.73 -0.25
N GLU A 165 -22.08 14.15 -1.28
CA GLU A 165 -21.71 15.56 -1.46
C GLU A 165 -22.95 16.46 -1.54
N GLY A 166 -22.91 17.56 -0.81
CA GLY A 166 -24.03 18.51 -0.77
C GLY A 166 -25.26 18.01 -0.03
N GLN A 167 -25.19 16.83 0.61
CA GLN A 167 -26.32 16.26 1.35
C GLN A 167 -26.03 16.20 2.86
N GLN A 168 -27.07 16.29 3.66
CA GLN A 168 -26.94 16.00 5.09
C GLN A 168 -27.06 14.48 5.28
N VAL A 169 -25.97 13.85 5.61
CA VAL A 169 -25.93 12.40 5.85
C VAL A 169 -25.94 12.14 7.36
N ASP A 170 -26.53 11.03 7.77
CA ASP A 170 -26.52 10.62 9.17
C ASP A 170 -25.18 9.97 9.55
N LEU A 171 -24.98 9.73 10.84
CA LEU A 171 -23.75 9.14 11.37
C LEU A 171 -23.47 7.74 10.76
N GLN A 172 -24.52 6.95 10.54
CA GLN A 172 -24.36 5.60 9.98
C GLN A 172 -23.84 5.64 8.53
N ALA A 173 -24.36 6.56 7.73
CA ALA A 173 -23.89 6.77 6.36
C ALA A 173 -22.44 7.23 6.36
N LEU A 174 -22.07 8.18 7.21
CA LEU A 174 -20.70 8.68 7.35
C LEU A 174 -19.74 7.56 7.78
N GLU A 175 -20.11 6.77 8.78
CA GLU A 175 -19.32 5.60 9.21
C GLU A 175 -19.15 4.58 8.08
N ARG A 176 -20.20 4.35 7.29
CA ARG A 176 -20.16 3.43 6.15
C ARG A 176 -19.16 3.93 5.11
N ILE A 177 -19.20 5.23 4.76
CA ILE A 177 -18.24 5.85 3.83
C ILE A 177 -16.80 5.61 4.33
N HIS A 178 -16.49 6.02 5.55
CA HIS A 178 -15.14 5.90 6.11
C HIS A 178 -14.67 4.44 6.21
N ARG A 179 -15.58 3.52 6.55
CA ARG A 179 -15.28 2.10 6.67
C ARG A 179 -14.82 1.51 5.33
N HIS A 180 -15.41 1.97 4.23
CA HIS A 180 -15.08 1.47 2.89
C HIS A 180 -13.96 2.30 2.25
N LYS A 181 -14.11 3.62 2.10
CA LYS A 181 -13.13 4.50 1.45
C LYS A 181 -11.74 4.39 2.08
N THR A 182 -11.64 4.37 3.41
CA THR A 182 -10.37 4.35 4.15
C THR A 182 -10.11 3.01 4.84
N GLY A 183 -11.10 2.49 5.52
CA GLY A 183 -10.96 1.34 6.41
C GLY A 183 -10.64 0.04 5.70
N ALA A 184 -11.12 -0.16 4.48
CA ALA A 184 -10.94 -1.42 3.74
C ALA A 184 -9.47 -1.72 3.50
N LEU A 185 -8.72 -0.78 2.95
CA LEU A 185 -7.26 -0.95 2.71
C LEU A 185 -6.47 -1.09 4.02
N ILE A 186 -6.89 -0.42 5.09
CA ILE A 186 -6.24 -0.56 6.40
C ILE A 186 -6.47 -1.97 6.95
N ARG A 187 -7.66 -2.52 6.81
CA ARG A 187 -7.97 -3.90 7.26
C ARG A 187 -7.20 -4.95 6.46
N ALA A 188 -7.02 -4.72 5.17
CA ALA A 188 -6.23 -5.63 4.32
C ALA A 188 -4.76 -5.81 4.75
N UNK A 189 -4.37 -5.03 5.41
CA UNK A 189 -3.09 -5.08 5.90
C UNK A 189 -2.96 -5.88 7.07
N ARG A 190 -3.98 -6.30 7.55
CA ARG A 190 -3.99 -7.07 8.81
C ARG A 190 -4.27 -8.54 8.51
N PRO A 191 -3.58 -9.48 9.17
CA PRO A 191 -3.94 -10.88 8.95
C PRO A 191 -5.36 -11.13 9.42
N ASP A 192 -6.13 -11.83 8.62
CA ASP A 192 -7.41 -12.31 9.09
C ASP A 192 -7.18 -13.26 10.29
N GLY A 193 -8.09 -13.24 11.24
CA GLY A 193 -7.97 -14.05 12.45
C GLY A 193 -8.21 -15.55 12.24
N SER A 194 -8.19 -16.05 11.00
CA SER A 194 -8.52 -17.45 10.75
C SER A 194 -7.44 -18.39 11.32
N PRO A 195 -7.81 -19.43 12.06
CA PRO A 195 -6.85 -20.34 12.69
C PRO A 195 -5.99 -21.13 11.70
N GLU A 196 -6.44 -21.27 10.46
CA GLU A 196 -5.73 -22.04 9.43
C GLU A 196 -4.48 -21.30 8.93
N ARG A 197 -4.50 -19.97 8.88
CA ARG A 197 -3.36 -19.17 8.45
C ARG A 197 -2.23 -19.14 9.47
N ARG A 198 -2.46 -19.52 10.72
CA ARG A 198 -1.41 -19.55 11.77
C ARG A 198 -0.42 -20.70 11.61
N ARG A 199 -0.70 -21.72 10.78
CA ARG A 199 0.12 -22.94 10.71
C ARG A 199 1.27 -22.88 9.70
N THR A 200 1.31 -21.87 8.84
CA THR A 200 2.36 -21.75 7.83
C THR A 200 3.11 -20.43 7.99
N ARG A 201 3.97 -20.36 9.00
CA ARG A 201 4.85 -19.21 9.19
C ARG A 201 6.11 -19.41 8.36
N PRO A 202 6.39 -18.54 7.37
CA PRO A 202 7.74 -18.52 6.80
C PRO A 202 8.71 -18.04 7.89
N ARG A 203 9.64 -18.88 8.26
CA ARG A 203 10.73 -18.49 9.15
C ARG A 203 11.78 -17.77 8.32
N CYS A 204 12.19 -16.58 8.76
CA CYS A 204 13.31 -15.89 8.15
C CYS A 204 14.53 -16.84 8.15
N PRO A 205 15.11 -17.17 7.00
CA PRO A 205 16.33 -18.00 7.01
C PRO A 205 17.42 -17.23 7.73
N ALA A 206 18.05 -17.91 8.68
CA ALA A 206 19.18 -17.35 9.44
C ALA A 206 20.37 -17.22 8.49
N ARG A 207 20.44 -16.12 7.73
CA ARG A 207 21.69 -15.79 7.04
C ARG A 207 22.65 -15.19 8.06
N ALA A 208 23.80 -15.82 8.19
CA ALA A 208 24.91 -15.28 8.95
C ALA A 208 25.33 -13.94 8.34
N GLY A 209 25.33 -12.92 9.17
CA GLY A 209 25.95 -11.64 8.85
C GLY A 209 24.98 -10.52 8.47
N SER A 210 24.81 -9.65 9.39
CA SER A 210 24.33 -8.27 9.36
C SER A 210 22.82 -8.06 9.29
N LEU A 211 22.32 -7.40 10.25
CA LEU A 211 21.03 -6.74 10.50
C LEU A 211 19.94 -7.55 11.22
N CYS A 212 19.77 -8.85 10.97
CA CYS A 212 18.78 -9.62 11.74
C CYS A 212 19.30 -10.06 13.14
N GLY A 213 20.60 -9.99 13.37
CA GLY A 213 21.23 -10.43 14.63
C GLY A 213 21.06 -9.49 15.83
N LYS A 214 20.67 -8.24 15.61
CA LYS A 214 20.63 -7.25 16.70
C LYS A 214 19.32 -7.21 17.50
N TYR A 215 18.31 -7.96 17.09
CA TYR A 215 16.99 -7.89 17.73
C TYR A 215 16.63 -9.13 18.57
N ARG A 216 17.56 -10.08 18.76
CA ARG A 216 17.29 -11.27 19.58
C ARG A 216 17.32 -11.03 21.09
N SER A 217 17.77 -9.85 21.54
CA SER A 217 17.99 -9.61 22.98
C SER A 217 16.82 -8.96 23.72
N CYS A 218 15.66 -8.76 23.08
CA CYS A 218 14.56 -8.00 23.70
C CYS A 218 13.29 -8.81 24.01
N LEU A 219 13.36 -10.14 23.93
CA LEU A 219 12.22 -10.98 24.35
C LEU A 219 12.59 -11.73 25.63
N PRO A 220 11.82 -11.60 26.73
CA PRO A 220 12.04 -12.42 27.91
C PRO A 220 11.78 -13.89 27.56
N GLY A 221 12.68 -14.76 28.00
CA GLY A 221 12.54 -16.20 27.84
C GLY A 221 11.32 -16.74 28.58
N PRO A 222 10.81 -17.91 28.15
CA PRO A 222 9.67 -18.52 28.85
C PRO A 222 10.13 -18.92 30.24
N GLY A 223 9.40 -18.45 31.27
CA GLY A 223 9.47 -18.97 32.63
C GLY A 223 8.58 -20.22 32.78
#